data_b5b6016d1d05915f7ecf906088909b5c
#
_entry.id   b5b6016d1d05915f7ecf906088909b5c
#
_cell.length_a   1.000
_cell.length_b   1.000
_cell.length_c   1.000
_cell.angle_alpha   90.00
_cell.angle_beta   90.00
_cell.angle_gamma   90.00
#
_symmetry.space_group_name_H-M   'P 1'
#
loop_
_entity.id
_entity.type
_entity.pdbx_description
1 polymer ?
#
loop_
_entity_poly.entity_id
_entity_poly.type
_entity_poly.pdbx_seq_one_letter_code
_entity_poly.pdbx_strand_id
1 'polypeptide(L)'
;VRYVARVNEIADEGWAGGFIAHHYTRYLGDLSGGIFIGRVMARRFNLENGGVTFYTFDDIADPTVFKNEYRAQLDAVTWSEEERERVIEEVLAAYQFNTDVFEDLAAAKNGALV
;
A
#
# COMPACT_ATOMS: atom_id res chain seq x y z
N VAL A 1 7.33 7.24 11.21
CA VAL A 1 6.75 8.45 11.84
C VAL A 1 6.23 9.42 10.78
N ARG A 2 7.05 9.78 9.79
CA ARG A 2 6.65 10.70 8.71
C ARG A 2 5.47 10.17 7.89
N TYR A 3 5.45 8.87 7.62
CA TYR A 3 4.37 8.23 6.86
C TYR A 3 3.03 8.37 7.61
N VAL A 4 3.01 8.01 8.87
CA VAL A 4 1.81 8.11 9.71
C VAL A 4 1.35 9.57 9.84
N ALA A 5 2.28 10.48 10.05
CA ALA A 5 1.98 11.91 10.12
C ALA A 5 1.30 12.42 8.84
N ARG A 6 1.80 12.00 7.68
CA ARG A 6 1.21 12.41 6.39
C ARG A 6 -0.19 11.85 6.19
N VAL A 7 -0.40 10.58 6.53
CA VAL A 7 -1.74 9.97 6.44
C VAL A 7 -2.74 10.70 7.34
N ASN A 8 -2.31 11.07 8.55
CA ASN A 8 -3.15 11.82 9.47
C ASN A 8 -3.47 13.23 8.94
N GLU A 9 -2.52 13.91 8.32
CA GLU A 9 -2.76 15.21 7.68
C GLU A 9 -3.83 15.12 6.60
N ILE A 10 -3.78 14.08 5.77
CA ILE A 10 -4.77 13.84 4.70
C ILE A 10 -6.15 13.59 5.31
N ALA A 11 -6.22 12.81 6.38
CA ALA A 11 -7.46 12.55 7.10
C ALA A 11 -8.04 13.84 7.71
N ASP A 12 -7.21 14.66 8.34
CA ASP A 12 -7.61 15.92 8.95
C ASP A 12 -8.08 16.95 7.90
N GLU A 13 -7.44 16.98 6.75
CA GLU A 13 -7.83 17.82 5.61
C GLU A 13 -9.14 17.35 4.97
N GLY A 14 -9.49 16.07 5.13
CA GLY A 14 -10.62 15.47 4.44
C GLY A 14 -10.40 15.31 2.94
N TRP A 15 -9.15 15.18 2.52
CA TRP A 15 -8.79 15.10 1.11
C TRP A 15 -8.97 13.68 0.56
N ALA A 16 -10.07 13.46 -0.17
CA ALA A 16 -10.41 12.16 -0.75
C ALA A 16 -9.36 11.67 -1.75
N GLY A 17 -8.81 12.56 -2.59
CA GLY A 17 -7.76 12.21 -3.55
C GLY A 17 -6.51 11.65 -2.87
N GLY A 18 -6.12 12.24 -1.75
CA GLY A 18 -5.00 11.74 -0.95
C GLY A 18 -5.27 10.37 -0.35
N PHE A 19 -6.47 10.15 0.16
CA PHE A 19 -6.90 8.83 0.63
C PHE A 19 -6.80 7.78 -0.47
N ILE A 20 -7.32 8.09 -1.65
CA ILE A 20 -7.29 7.19 -2.81
C ILE A 20 -5.85 6.88 -3.21
N ALA A 21 -4.97 7.87 -3.22
CA ALA A 21 -3.56 7.68 -3.55
C ALA A 21 -2.88 6.64 -2.64
N HIS A 22 -3.08 6.77 -1.33
CA HIS A 22 -2.50 5.84 -0.36
C HIS A 22 -3.18 4.47 -0.37
N HIS A 23 -4.51 4.43 -0.52
CA HIS A 23 -5.26 3.19 -0.61
C HIS A 23 -4.85 2.39 -1.85
N TYR A 24 -4.78 3.03 -3.01
CA TYR A 24 -4.33 2.42 -4.25
C TYR A 24 -2.93 1.83 -4.10
N THR A 25 -1.99 2.62 -3.61
CA THR A 25 -0.59 2.22 -3.48
C THR A 25 -0.44 1.02 -2.53
N ARG A 26 -1.12 1.04 -1.39
CA ARG A 26 -1.01 -0.03 -0.40
C ARG A 26 -1.86 -1.24 -0.76
N TYR A 27 -3.15 -1.03 -0.98
CA TYR A 27 -4.12 -2.13 -1.09
C TYR A 27 -3.94 -2.91 -2.40
N LEU A 28 -3.87 -2.21 -3.54
CA LEU A 28 -3.63 -2.88 -4.82
C LEU A 28 -2.21 -3.45 -4.91
N GLY A 29 -1.24 -2.79 -4.29
CA GLY A 29 0.12 -3.31 -4.18
C GLY A 29 0.15 -4.65 -3.45
N ASP A 30 -0.55 -4.76 -2.34
CA ASP A 30 -0.63 -5.99 -1.55
C ASP A 30 -1.40 -7.09 -2.28
N LEU A 31 -2.48 -6.74 -2.99
CA LEU A 31 -3.21 -7.70 -3.84
C LEU A 31 -2.35 -8.21 -4.99
N SER A 32 -1.42 -7.40 -5.50
CA SER A 32 -0.56 -7.77 -6.63
C SER A 32 0.68 -8.55 -6.17
N GLY A 33 1.46 -7.98 -5.26
CA GLY A 33 2.72 -8.54 -4.79
C GLY A 33 2.66 -9.15 -3.39
N GLY A 34 1.79 -8.62 -2.52
CA GLY A 34 1.69 -9.05 -1.14
C GLY A 34 1.25 -10.49 -0.96
N ILE A 35 0.33 -10.96 -1.80
CA ILE A 35 -0.12 -12.36 -1.77
C ILE A 35 1.07 -13.30 -2.03
N PHE A 36 1.90 -12.97 -3.00
CA PHE A 36 3.12 -13.74 -3.29
C PHE A 36 4.09 -13.67 -2.11
N ILE A 37 4.31 -12.50 -1.54
CA ILE A 37 5.16 -12.32 -0.35
C ILE A 37 4.65 -13.19 0.80
N GLY A 38 3.35 -13.20 1.04
CA GLY A 38 2.73 -14.02 2.08
C GLY A 38 3.01 -15.51 1.88
N ARG A 39 2.91 -16.00 0.65
CA ARG A 39 3.22 -17.41 0.32
C ARG A 39 4.68 -17.75 0.57
N VAL A 40 5.59 -16.88 0.18
CA VAL A 40 7.04 -17.07 0.40
C VAL A 40 7.35 -17.09 1.89
N MET A 41 6.78 -16.15 2.66
CA MET A 41 6.99 -16.07 4.11
C MET A 41 6.43 -17.30 4.82
N ALA A 42 5.21 -17.71 4.47
CA ALA A 42 4.58 -18.90 5.06
C ALA A 42 5.43 -20.16 4.83
N ARG A 43 5.96 -20.31 3.63
CA ARG A 43 6.82 -21.45 3.27
C ARG A 43 8.16 -21.41 4.00
N ARG A 44 8.80 -20.25 4.01
CA ARG A 44 10.15 -20.10 4.59
C ARG A 44 10.18 -20.30 6.10
N PHE A 45 9.13 -19.83 6.79
CA PHE A 45 9.08 -19.85 8.26
C PHE A 45 8.05 -20.86 8.80
N ASN A 46 7.51 -21.74 7.96
CA ASN A 46 6.50 -22.76 8.32
C ASN A 46 5.29 -22.15 9.06
N LEU A 47 4.78 -21.04 8.56
CA LEU A 47 3.62 -20.37 9.14
C LEU A 47 2.33 -21.01 8.63
N GLU A 48 1.81 -21.99 9.37
CA GLU A 48 0.62 -22.74 8.97
C GLU A 48 -0.69 -22.04 9.34
N ASN A 49 -0.69 -21.25 10.44
CA ASN A 49 -1.89 -20.67 11.02
C ASN A 49 -1.74 -19.16 11.28
N GLY A 50 -2.04 -18.36 10.27
CA GLY A 50 -2.31 -16.95 10.46
C GLY A 50 -1.13 -15.99 10.55
N GLY A 51 0.10 -16.45 10.46
CA GLY A 51 1.28 -15.55 10.50
C GLY A 51 1.36 -14.58 9.32
N VAL A 52 0.61 -14.83 8.25
CA VAL A 52 0.58 -14.01 7.03
C VAL A 52 -0.82 -13.47 6.73
N THR A 53 -1.67 -13.35 7.74
CA THR A 53 -3.06 -12.89 7.59
C THR A 53 -3.14 -11.51 6.92
N PHE A 54 -2.16 -10.65 7.15
CA PHE A 54 -2.07 -9.34 6.50
C PHE A 54 -2.12 -9.45 4.97
N TYR A 55 -1.56 -10.52 4.40
CA TYR A 55 -1.52 -10.76 2.96
C TYR A 55 -2.65 -11.65 2.45
N THR A 56 -3.66 -11.93 3.29
CA THR A 56 -4.79 -12.79 2.95
C THR A 56 -6.04 -11.92 2.73
N PHE A 57 -6.68 -12.10 1.59
CA PHE A 57 -7.84 -11.31 1.17
C PHE A 57 -9.03 -12.25 0.93
N ASP A 58 -9.57 -12.83 2.00
CA ASP A 58 -10.61 -13.84 1.93
C ASP A 58 -11.94 -13.35 1.32
N ASP A 59 -12.22 -12.05 1.50
CA ASP A 59 -13.45 -11.44 0.95
C ASP A 59 -13.34 -11.11 -0.54
N ILE A 60 -12.16 -11.26 -1.14
CA ILE A 60 -11.91 -10.99 -2.55
C ILE A 60 -11.74 -12.32 -3.28
N ALA A 61 -12.79 -12.73 -4.01
CA ALA A 61 -12.81 -14.02 -4.71
C ALA A 61 -11.79 -14.07 -5.86
N ASP A 62 -11.68 -12.96 -6.64
CA ASP A 62 -10.75 -12.86 -7.76
C ASP A 62 -10.00 -11.52 -7.70
N PRO A 63 -8.73 -11.52 -7.26
CA PRO A 63 -7.94 -10.30 -7.18
C PRO A 63 -7.78 -9.58 -8.52
N THR A 64 -7.68 -10.30 -9.62
CA THR A 64 -7.53 -9.69 -10.95
C THR A 64 -8.77 -8.91 -11.34
N VAL A 65 -9.95 -9.48 -11.16
CA VAL A 65 -11.24 -8.82 -11.42
C VAL A 65 -11.39 -7.60 -10.52
N PHE A 66 -11.10 -7.74 -9.24
CA PHE A 66 -11.18 -6.64 -8.27
C PHE A 66 -10.27 -5.48 -8.68
N LYS A 67 -9.02 -5.75 -9.05
CA LYS A 67 -8.07 -4.71 -9.48
C LYS A 67 -8.56 -4.00 -10.73
N ASN A 68 -9.10 -4.73 -11.69
CA ASN A 68 -9.62 -4.16 -12.93
C ASN A 68 -10.83 -3.27 -12.67
N GLU A 69 -11.74 -3.68 -11.80
CA GLU A 69 -12.89 -2.89 -11.38
C GLU A 69 -12.46 -1.62 -10.64
N TYR A 70 -11.49 -1.73 -9.74
CA TYR A 70 -10.94 -0.59 -9.02
C TYR A 70 -10.36 0.44 -9.99
N ARG A 71 -9.54 -0.02 -10.94
CA ARG A 71 -8.94 0.87 -11.94
C ARG A 71 -9.99 1.52 -12.84
N ALA A 72 -11.02 0.77 -13.23
CA ALA A 72 -12.11 1.31 -14.05
C ALA A 72 -12.88 2.42 -13.31
N GLN A 73 -13.15 2.24 -12.02
CA GLN A 73 -13.78 3.28 -11.20
C GLN A 73 -12.88 4.50 -11.05
N LEU A 74 -11.58 4.28 -10.87
CA LEU A 74 -10.60 5.35 -10.75
C LEU A 74 -10.49 6.15 -12.07
N ASP A 75 -10.51 5.47 -13.20
CA ASP A 75 -10.47 6.10 -14.52
C ASP A 75 -11.74 6.91 -14.81
N ALA A 76 -12.85 6.53 -14.21
CA ALA A 76 -14.12 7.24 -14.36
C ALA A 76 -14.24 8.51 -13.50
N VAL A 77 -13.33 8.73 -12.56
CA VAL A 77 -13.35 9.92 -11.72
C VAL A 77 -12.99 11.16 -12.54
N THR A 78 -13.81 12.20 -12.43
CA THR A 78 -13.59 13.47 -13.12
C THR A 78 -12.85 14.45 -12.20
N TRP A 79 -11.55 14.30 -12.09
CA TRP A 79 -10.73 15.29 -11.40
C TRP A 79 -10.31 16.42 -12.35
N SER A 80 -10.10 17.62 -11.79
CA SER A 80 -9.39 18.68 -12.50
C SER A 80 -7.95 18.23 -12.79
N GLU A 81 -7.31 18.84 -13.76
CA GLU A 81 -5.91 18.55 -14.07
C GLU A 81 -5.01 18.79 -12.87
N GLU A 82 -5.26 19.87 -12.14
CA GLU A 82 -4.55 20.25 -10.92
C GLU A 82 -4.70 19.18 -9.84
N GLU A 83 -5.91 18.68 -9.62
CA GLU A 83 -6.19 17.62 -8.65
C GLU A 83 -5.54 16.31 -9.08
N ARG A 84 -5.57 15.99 -10.36
CA ARG A 84 -4.93 14.79 -10.90
C ARG A 84 -3.43 14.80 -10.63
N GLU A 85 -2.77 15.93 -10.89
CA GLU A 85 -1.34 16.10 -10.60
C GLU A 85 -1.05 15.93 -9.11
N ARG A 86 -1.88 16.52 -8.27
CA ARG A 86 -1.76 16.43 -6.82
C ARG A 86 -1.87 14.98 -6.32
N VAL A 87 -2.81 14.22 -6.87
CA VAL A 87 -2.98 12.80 -6.54
C VAL A 87 -1.77 11.97 -7.00
N ILE A 88 -1.24 12.24 -8.19
CA ILE A 88 -0.05 11.55 -8.70
C ILE A 88 1.16 11.85 -7.80
N GLU A 89 1.36 13.08 -7.40
CA GLU A 89 2.43 13.45 -6.47
C GLU A 89 2.30 12.71 -5.14
N GLU A 90 1.07 12.55 -4.65
CA GLU A 90 0.83 11.81 -3.41
C GLU A 90 1.10 10.31 -3.55
N VAL A 91 0.80 9.72 -4.70
CA VAL A 91 1.19 8.33 -5.00
C VAL A 91 2.72 8.18 -4.95
N LEU A 92 3.44 9.11 -5.55
CA LEU A 92 4.91 9.11 -5.51
C LEU A 92 5.44 9.26 -4.08
N ALA A 93 4.79 10.10 -3.28
CA ALA A 93 5.12 10.25 -1.85
C ALA A 93 4.90 8.94 -1.09
N ALA A 94 3.81 8.23 -1.37
CA ALA A 94 3.52 6.93 -0.75
C ALA A 94 4.60 5.90 -1.08
N TYR A 95 5.06 5.85 -2.32
CA TYR A 95 6.19 4.99 -2.71
C TYR A 95 7.47 5.38 -1.95
N GLN A 96 7.75 6.65 -1.83
CA GLN A 96 8.93 7.12 -1.10
C GLN A 96 8.87 6.74 0.38
N PHE A 97 7.70 6.85 1.02
CA PHE A 97 7.53 6.42 2.40
C PHE A 97 7.79 4.93 2.58
N ASN A 98 7.36 4.09 1.63
CA ASN A 98 7.67 2.67 1.66
C ASN A 98 9.18 2.41 1.55
N THR A 99 9.87 3.14 0.68
CA THR A 99 11.32 3.08 0.57
C THR A 99 11.99 3.47 1.89
N ASP A 100 11.53 4.55 2.50
CA ASP A 100 12.05 5.02 3.79
C ASP A 100 11.90 3.97 4.89
N VAL A 101 10.75 3.27 4.91
CA VAL A 101 10.51 2.18 5.87
C VAL A 101 11.51 1.04 5.67
N PHE A 102 11.78 0.66 4.44
CA PHE A 102 12.78 -0.38 4.15
C PHE A 102 14.19 0.06 4.55
N GLU A 103 14.53 1.32 4.34
CA GLU A 103 15.81 1.87 4.78
C GLU A 103 15.94 1.84 6.30
N ASP A 104 14.88 2.22 7.02
CA ASP A 104 14.84 2.17 8.49
C ASP A 104 14.97 0.73 9.00
N LEU A 105 14.31 -0.22 8.34
CA LEU A 105 14.42 -1.64 8.69
C LEU A 105 15.83 -2.18 8.45
N ALA A 106 16.45 -1.78 7.34
CA ALA A 106 17.82 -2.17 7.04
C ALA A 106 18.79 -1.63 8.09
N ALA A 107 18.63 -0.38 8.49
CA ALA A 107 19.43 0.25 9.54
C ALA A 107 19.23 -0.45 10.88
N ALA A 108 18.01 -0.77 11.26
CA ALA A 108 17.69 -1.50 12.49
C ALA A 108 18.30 -2.90 12.49
N LYS A 109 18.23 -3.61 11.36
CA LYS A 109 18.83 -4.93 11.20
C LYS A 109 20.35 -4.87 11.35
N ASN A 110 20.99 -3.92 10.71
CA ASN A 110 22.45 -3.73 10.81
C ASN A 110 22.86 -3.35 12.22
N GLY A 111 22.10 -2.50 12.91
CA GLY A 111 22.32 -2.16 14.31
C GLY A 111 22.16 -3.35 15.25
N ALA A 112 21.22 -4.25 14.97
CA ALA A 112 20.99 -5.45 15.76
C ALA A 112 22.11 -6.50 15.62
N LEU A 113 22.89 -6.43 14.54
CA LEU A 113 24.00 -7.35 14.29
C LEU A 113 25.33 -6.89 14.91
N VAL A 114 25.33 -5.70 15.47
CA VAL A 114 26.47 -5.12 16.18
C VAL A 114 26.29 -5.32 17.68
#